data_de491ec3f63df86489281f714f60f940
#
_entry.id   de491ec3f63df86489281f714f60f940
#
_cell.length_a   1.000
_cell.length_b   1.000
_cell.length_c   1.000
_cell.angle_alpha   90.00
_cell.angle_beta   90.00
_cell.angle_gamma   90.00
#
_symmetry.space_group_name_H-M   'P 1'
#
loop_
_entity.id
_entity.type
_entity.pdbx_description
1 polymer ?
#
loop_
_entity_poly.entity_id
_entity_poly.type
_entity_poly.pdbx_seq_one_letter_code
_entity_poly.pdbx_strand_id
1 'polypeptide(L)'
;MSENSIISLQNVNKWFGDFHVLQDVNLEVKKKERIVVCGPSGSGKSTMIRCINRLEEHQEGTIIVDGIELTGNLKNIDSVRKEVGMVFQQFNLFPHLSVKENITLAPIWVKKMPKAEAEELAMQQLEIVKIPEQADKYPGQLSGGQQQRVAIARSLAMKPNIMLFDEPTSALDPEMIK
;
A
#
# COMPACT_ATOMS: atom_id res chain seq x y z
N MET A 1 16.29 10.31 -15.35
CA MET A 1 15.58 9.04 -15.04
C MET A 1 16.01 8.00 -16.05
N SER A 2 16.36 6.79 -15.60
CA SER A 2 16.50 5.68 -16.52
C SER A 2 15.14 5.32 -17.13
N GLU A 3 15.07 4.95 -18.40
CA GLU A 3 13.81 4.61 -19.13
C GLU A 3 12.97 3.51 -18.46
N ASN A 4 13.44 2.93 -17.37
CA ASN A 4 12.84 1.76 -16.69
C ASN A 4 12.52 1.98 -15.21
N SER A 5 12.65 3.23 -14.71
CA SER A 5 12.36 3.58 -13.31
C SER A 5 10.85 3.72 -13.09
N ILE A 6 10.31 3.05 -12.05
CA ILE A 6 8.89 3.16 -11.67
C ILE A 6 8.70 4.06 -10.45
N ILE A 7 9.71 4.18 -9.58
CA ILE A 7 9.75 5.13 -8.45
C ILE A 7 11.10 5.82 -8.46
N SER A 8 11.12 7.14 -8.33
CA SER A 8 12.33 7.95 -8.17
C SER A 8 12.13 8.97 -7.05
N LEU A 9 13.01 8.95 -6.07
CA LEU A 9 13.16 9.96 -5.03
C LEU A 9 14.50 10.67 -5.27
N GLN A 10 14.49 12.00 -5.29
CA GLN A 10 15.67 12.82 -5.51
C GLN A 10 15.75 13.92 -4.45
N ASN A 11 16.77 13.85 -3.59
CA ASN A 11 17.04 14.79 -2.49
C ASN A 11 15.78 15.07 -1.65
N VAL A 12 15.03 14.00 -1.32
CA VAL A 12 13.74 14.11 -0.62
C VAL A 12 13.98 14.41 0.85
N ASN A 13 13.40 15.52 1.31
CA ASN A 13 13.43 15.96 2.69
C ASN A 13 12.02 16.06 3.27
N LYS A 14 11.87 15.60 4.51
CA LYS A 14 10.60 15.63 5.26
C LYS A 14 10.81 16.02 6.70
N TRP A 15 10.06 17.01 7.15
CA TRP A 15 10.01 17.45 8.55
C TRP A 15 8.62 17.23 9.15
N PHE A 16 8.59 16.96 10.45
CA PHE A 16 7.42 17.10 11.31
C PHE A 16 7.73 18.16 12.36
N GLY A 17 7.20 19.38 12.18
CA GLY A 17 7.65 20.55 12.91
C GLY A 17 9.15 20.77 12.67
N ASP A 18 9.93 20.82 13.74
CA ASP A 18 11.38 21.00 13.67
C ASP A 18 12.17 19.68 13.49
N PHE A 19 11.49 18.55 13.54
CA PHE A 19 12.13 17.24 13.44
C PHE A 19 12.32 16.81 12.00
N HIS A 20 13.59 16.75 11.53
CA HIS A 20 13.98 16.35 10.18
C HIS A 20 14.04 14.82 10.07
N VAL A 21 12.99 14.20 9.53
CA VAL A 21 12.82 12.73 9.48
C VAL A 21 13.48 12.11 8.26
N LEU A 22 13.28 12.70 7.08
CA LEU A 22 13.95 12.26 5.85
C LEU A 22 14.97 13.34 5.45
N GLN A 23 16.22 12.94 5.24
CA GLN A 23 17.33 13.83 4.97
C GLN A 23 17.99 13.42 3.66
N ASP A 24 17.81 14.25 2.61
CA ASP A 24 18.38 14.06 1.27
C ASP A 24 18.23 12.63 0.73
N VAL A 25 17.04 12.03 0.92
CA VAL A 25 16.81 10.66 0.51
C VAL A 25 16.78 10.54 -1.00
N ASN A 26 17.64 9.67 -1.53
CA ASN A 26 17.70 9.32 -2.94
C ASN A 26 17.42 7.81 -3.11
N LEU A 27 16.46 7.47 -3.97
CA LEU A 27 16.10 6.09 -4.25
C LEU A 27 15.58 5.99 -5.68
N GLU A 28 16.04 4.98 -6.41
CA GLU A 28 15.50 4.62 -7.72
C GLU A 28 15.06 3.16 -7.69
N VAL A 29 13.80 2.90 -8.08
CA VAL A 29 13.20 1.56 -8.15
C VAL A 29 12.80 1.28 -9.58
N LYS A 30 13.26 0.16 -10.13
CA LYS A 30 12.95 -0.29 -11.49
C LYS A 30 11.67 -1.14 -11.50
N LYS A 31 11.04 -1.24 -12.66
CA LYS A 31 9.89 -2.15 -12.85
C LYS A 31 10.28 -3.58 -12.47
N LYS A 32 9.40 -4.27 -11.73
CA LYS A 32 9.57 -5.64 -11.21
C LYS A 32 10.68 -5.80 -10.16
N GLU A 33 11.33 -4.74 -9.73
CA GLU A 33 12.30 -4.79 -8.65
C GLU A 33 11.60 -4.94 -7.29
N ARG A 34 12.27 -5.64 -6.37
CA ARG A 34 11.86 -5.79 -4.97
C ARG A 34 12.91 -5.16 -4.09
N ILE A 35 12.51 -4.15 -3.32
CA ILE A 35 13.41 -3.43 -2.40
C ILE A 35 12.91 -3.65 -0.98
N VAL A 36 13.85 -3.97 -0.10
CA VAL A 36 13.59 -4.06 1.35
C VAL A 36 14.32 -2.91 2.02
N VAL A 37 13.57 -2.08 2.75
CA VAL A 37 14.11 -0.96 3.52
C VAL A 37 14.25 -1.40 4.98
N CYS A 38 15.50 -1.47 5.44
CA CYS A 38 15.85 -1.88 6.80
C CYS A 38 16.39 -0.70 7.60
N GLY A 39 16.16 -0.71 8.91
CA GLY A 39 16.67 0.30 9.83
C GLY A 39 15.93 0.26 11.18
N PRO A 40 16.44 0.94 12.21
CA PRO A 40 15.82 0.98 13.54
C PRO A 40 14.43 1.61 13.50
N SER A 41 13.65 1.37 14.58
CA SER A 41 12.36 2.05 14.76
C SER A 41 12.58 3.58 14.79
N GLY A 42 11.69 4.34 14.16
CA GLY A 42 11.79 5.80 14.09
C GLY A 42 12.77 6.34 13.04
N SER A 43 13.44 5.49 12.24
CA SER A 43 14.38 5.95 11.19
C SER A 43 13.72 6.51 9.92
N GLY A 44 12.41 6.71 9.90
CA GLY A 44 11.71 7.31 8.77
C GLY A 44 11.23 6.33 7.68
N LYS A 45 11.38 4.99 7.84
CA LYS A 45 10.96 3.98 6.84
C LYS A 45 9.50 4.13 6.41
N SER A 46 8.59 4.13 7.39
CA SER A 46 7.15 4.31 7.14
C SER A 46 6.83 5.67 6.53
N THR A 47 7.53 6.72 6.97
CA THR A 47 7.37 8.08 6.42
C THR A 47 7.76 8.12 4.95
N MET A 48 8.91 7.52 4.58
CA MET A 48 9.34 7.44 3.19
C MET A 48 8.32 6.70 2.31
N ILE A 49 7.84 5.53 2.76
CA ILE A 49 6.82 4.75 2.04
C ILE A 49 5.53 5.58 1.86
N ARG A 50 5.11 6.30 2.91
CA ARG A 50 3.90 7.16 2.87
C ARG A 50 4.09 8.41 2.01
N CYS A 51 5.30 8.87 1.78
CA CYS A 51 5.57 9.92 0.80
C CYS A 51 5.37 9.42 -0.63
N ILE A 52 5.68 8.16 -0.95
CA ILE A 52 5.52 7.58 -2.30
C ILE A 52 4.06 7.55 -2.77
N ASN A 53 3.09 7.29 -1.88
CA ASN A 53 1.65 7.32 -2.20
C ASN A 53 0.97 8.63 -1.76
N ARG A 54 1.78 9.62 -1.33
CA ARG A 54 1.34 10.91 -0.86
C ARG A 54 0.30 10.86 0.27
N LEU A 55 0.44 9.91 1.18
CA LEU A 55 -0.21 9.95 2.49
C LEU A 55 0.50 10.94 3.42
N GLU A 56 1.82 11.12 3.19
CA GLU A 56 2.64 12.18 3.78
C GLU A 56 3.19 13.08 2.68
N GLU A 57 3.23 14.38 2.92
CA GLU A 57 3.83 15.35 1.99
C GLU A 57 5.29 15.58 2.37
N HIS A 58 6.20 15.43 1.40
CA HIS A 58 7.57 15.90 1.53
C HIS A 58 7.64 17.42 1.31
N GLN A 59 8.62 18.09 1.90
CA GLN A 59 8.77 19.53 1.77
C GLN A 59 9.77 19.93 0.70
N GLU A 60 10.85 19.12 0.51
CA GLU A 60 11.88 19.40 -0.47
C GLU A 60 12.22 18.13 -1.26
N GLY A 61 12.81 18.33 -2.43
CA GLY A 61 13.16 17.25 -3.35
C GLY A 61 12.03 16.91 -4.32
N THR A 62 12.21 15.83 -5.06
CA THR A 62 11.27 15.39 -6.09
C THR A 62 10.94 13.91 -5.90
N ILE A 63 9.67 13.56 -5.94
CA ILE A 63 9.19 12.17 -5.98
C ILE A 63 8.41 11.96 -7.27
N ILE A 64 8.81 10.95 -8.04
CA ILE A 64 8.12 10.56 -9.27
C ILE A 64 7.68 9.11 -9.12
N VAL A 65 6.41 8.83 -9.39
CA VAL A 65 5.80 7.51 -9.29
C VAL A 65 5.06 7.21 -10.58
N ASP A 66 5.44 6.12 -11.25
CA ASP A 66 4.93 5.70 -12.57
C ASP A 66 4.87 6.85 -13.60
N GLY A 67 5.96 7.64 -13.64
CA GLY A 67 6.10 8.80 -14.54
C GLY A 67 5.37 10.06 -14.09
N ILE A 68 4.65 10.04 -12.96
CA ILE A 68 3.91 11.19 -12.42
C ILE A 68 4.70 11.80 -11.26
N GLU A 69 5.05 13.07 -11.38
CA GLU A 69 5.68 13.82 -10.28
C GLU A 69 4.63 14.19 -9.22
N LEU A 70 4.95 13.88 -7.96
CA LEU A 70 4.12 14.19 -6.79
C LEU A 70 4.33 15.65 -6.36
N THR A 71 3.62 16.55 -7.03
CA THR A 71 3.62 17.98 -6.67
C THR A 71 2.51 18.35 -5.69
N GLY A 72 2.47 19.61 -5.21
CA GLY A 72 1.35 20.16 -4.43
C GLY A 72 -0.01 20.12 -5.14
N ASN A 73 -0.03 19.84 -6.44
CA ASN A 73 -1.27 19.77 -7.22
C ASN A 73 -1.96 18.41 -7.06
N LEU A 74 -3.11 18.40 -6.37
CA LEU A 74 -3.89 17.20 -6.05
C LEU A 74 -4.54 16.50 -7.28
N LYS A 75 -4.57 17.14 -8.46
CA LYS A 75 -5.27 16.58 -9.63
C LYS A 75 -4.76 15.22 -10.08
N ASN A 76 -3.48 14.92 -9.84
CA ASN A 76 -2.85 13.67 -10.28
C ASN A 76 -2.75 12.60 -9.17
N ILE A 77 -3.08 12.95 -7.91
CA ILE A 77 -2.89 12.02 -6.79
C ILE A 77 -3.80 10.80 -6.88
N ASP A 78 -5.02 10.97 -7.34
CA ASP A 78 -5.95 9.85 -7.51
C ASP A 78 -5.47 8.86 -8.56
N SER A 79 -4.81 9.34 -9.62
CA SER A 79 -4.19 8.48 -10.64
C SER A 79 -3.06 7.67 -10.04
N VAL A 80 -2.16 8.30 -9.27
CA VAL A 80 -1.07 7.61 -8.57
C VAL A 80 -1.61 6.57 -7.59
N ARG A 81 -2.60 6.94 -6.75
CA ARG A 81 -3.17 6.03 -5.75
C ARG A 81 -3.91 4.83 -6.35
N LYS A 82 -4.36 4.91 -7.59
CA LYS A 82 -4.95 3.75 -8.30
C LYS A 82 -3.88 2.72 -8.69
N GLU A 83 -2.67 3.18 -8.99
CA GLU A 83 -1.55 2.35 -9.43
C GLU A 83 -0.66 1.87 -8.27
N VAL A 84 -0.86 2.42 -7.07
CA VAL A 84 -0.07 2.10 -5.87
C VAL A 84 -0.95 1.42 -4.82
N GLY A 85 -0.81 0.12 -4.67
CA GLY A 85 -1.39 -0.64 -3.56
C GLY A 85 -0.56 -0.47 -2.29
N MET A 86 -1.21 -0.39 -1.12
CA MET A 86 -0.53 -0.30 0.17
C MET A 86 -1.12 -1.27 1.18
N VAL A 87 -0.22 -1.98 1.87
CA VAL A 87 -0.52 -2.79 3.04
C VAL A 87 0.09 -2.12 4.27
N PHE A 88 -0.77 -1.72 5.19
CA PHE A 88 -0.38 -1.02 6.42
C PHE A 88 0.00 -2.01 7.52
N GLN A 89 0.79 -1.56 8.48
CA GLN A 89 1.18 -2.29 9.68
C GLN A 89 -0.04 -2.82 10.46
N GLN A 90 -1.11 -2.02 10.61
CA GLN A 90 -2.33 -2.39 11.34
C GLN A 90 -3.43 -2.93 10.40
N PHE A 91 -3.11 -3.31 9.15
CA PHE A 91 -4.00 -3.83 8.11
C PHE A 91 -5.12 -2.87 7.70
N ASN A 92 -5.64 -2.03 8.57
CA ASN A 92 -6.69 -1.01 8.36
C ASN A 92 -7.92 -1.56 7.61
N LEU A 93 -8.39 -2.73 8.01
CA LEU A 93 -9.65 -3.29 7.50
C LEU A 93 -10.83 -2.53 8.11
N PHE A 94 -11.89 -2.37 7.31
CA PHE A 94 -13.14 -1.78 7.77
C PHE A 94 -13.89 -2.79 8.65
N PRO A 95 -14.02 -2.55 9.98
CA PRO A 95 -14.52 -3.57 10.90
C PRO A 95 -16.02 -3.88 10.73
N HIS A 96 -16.76 -2.96 10.13
CA HIS A 96 -18.21 -3.06 9.85
C HIS A 96 -18.53 -3.69 8.50
N LEU A 97 -17.53 -4.02 7.70
CA LEU A 97 -17.66 -4.70 6.42
C LEU A 97 -17.13 -6.13 6.54
N SER A 98 -17.77 -7.07 5.83
CA SER A 98 -17.23 -8.42 5.68
C SER A 98 -15.90 -8.41 4.94
N VAL A 99 -15.17 -9.53 4.96
CA VAL A 99 -13.92 -9.72 4.22
C VAL A 99 -14.13 -9.44 2.73
N LYS A 100 -15.17 -10.03 2.14
CA LYS A 100 -15.53 -9.83 0.74
C LYS A 100 -15.83 -8.36 0.43
N GLU A 101 -16.60 -7.69 1.29
CA GLU A 101 -16.91 -6.27 1.14
C GLU A 101 -15.68 -5.37 1.28
N ASN A 102 -14.76 -5.69 2.19
CA ASN A 102 -13.47 -4.98 2.29
C ASN A 102 -12.68 -5.02 0.98
N ILE A 103 -12.74 -6.14 0.24
CA ILE A 103 -12.00 -6.31 -1.01
C ILE A 103 -12.75 -5.65 -2.17
N THR A 104 -14.08 -5.73 -2.21
CA THR A 104 -14.91 -5.23 -3.34
C THR A 104 -15.07 -3.71 -3.33
N LEU A 105 -14.91 -3.05 -2.17
CA LEU A 105 -15.21 -1.63 -2.01
C LEU A 105 -14.49 -0.75 -3.04
N ALA A 106 -13.18 -0.87 -3.16
CA ALA A 106 -12.39 -0.05 -4.07
C ALA A 106 -12.66 -0.38 -5.55
N PRO A 107 -12.71 -1.63 -6.01
CA PRO A 107 -13.16 -1.97 -7.36
C PRO A 107 -14.51 -1.35 -7.75
N ILE A 108 -15.51 -1.42 -6.88
CA ILE A 108 -16.84 -0.85 -7.15
C ILE A 108 -16.79 0.68 -7.20
N TRP A 109 -16.23 1.32 -6.18
CA TRP A 109 -16.30 2.78 -6.05
C TRP A 109 -15.32 3.53 -6.94
N VAL A 110 -14.10 3.02 -7.09
CA VAL A 110 -13.01 3.69 -7.82
C VAL A 110 -12.98 3.27 -9.28
N LYS A 111 -13.09 1.96 -9.57
CA LYS A 111 -13.07 1.43 -10.95
C LYS A 111 -14.46 1.34 -11.58
N LYS A 112 -15.52 1.64 -10.82
CA LYS A 112 -16.91 1.54 -11.27
C LYS A 112 -17.27 0.13 -11.77
N MET A 113 -16.63 -0.89 -11.20
CA MET A 113 -16.85 -2.29 -11.53
C MET A 113 -18.26 -2.73 -11.10
N PRO A 114 -18.99 -3.49 -11.89
CA PRO A 114 -20.27 -4.09 -11.48
C PRO A 114 -20.09 -4.96 -10.23
N LYS A 115 -21.07 -4.94 -9.32
CA LYS A 115 -20.98 -5.64 -8.03
C LYS A 115 -20.69 -7.14 -8.19
N ALA A 116 -21.35 -7.81 -9.11
CA ALA A 116 -21.16 -9.25 -9.35
C ALA A 116 -19.71 -9.55 -9.79
N GLU A 117 -19.15 -8.74 -10.69
CA GLU A 117 -17.76 -8.88 -11.14
C GLU A 117 -16.76 -8.60 -10.01
N ALA A 118 -17.03 -7.59 -9.17
CA ALA A 118 -16.20 -7.28 -8.02
C ALA A 118 -16.22 -8.40 -6.97
N GLU A 119 -17.37 -9.05 -6.75
CA GLU A 119 -17.50 -10.19 -5.84
C GLU A 119 -16.72 -11.40 -6.36
N GLU A 120 -16.81 -11.70 -7.65
CA GLU A 120 -16.02 -12.75 -8.28
C GLU A 120 -14.51 -12.46 -8.16
N LEU A 121 -14.09 -11.23 -8.46
CA LEU A 121 -12.71 -10.80 -8.29
C LEU A 121 -12.25 -10.96 -6.83
N ALA A 122 -13.10 -10.61 -5.86
CA ALA A 122 -12.76 -10.77 -4.44
C ALA A 122 -12.52 -12.22 -4.06
N MET A 123 -13.34 -13.15 -4.55
CA MET A 123 -13.15 -14.57 -4.31
C MET A 123 -11.84 -15.08 -4.94
N GLN A 124 -11.54 -14.67 -6.18
CA GLN A 124 -10.25 -14.99 -6.82
C GLN A 124 -9.05 -14.49 -5.99
N GLN A 125 -9.12 -13.27 -5.45
CA GLN A 125 -8.05 -12.74 -4.60
C GLN A 125 -7.93 -13.51 -3.28
N LEU A 126 -9.04 -13.93 -2.69
CA LEU A 126 -9.04 -14.75 -1.47
C LEU A 126 -8.46 -16.14 -1.70
N GLU A 127 -8.68 -16.74 -2.87
CA GLU A 127 -8.04 -17.99 -3.28
C GLU A 127 -6.51 -17.83 -3.40
N ILE A 128 -6.04 -16.76 -4.02
CA ILE A 128 -4.60 -16.45 -4.14
C ILE A 128 -3.93 -16.39 -2.76
N VAL A 129 -4.59 -15.74 -1.78
CA VAL A 129 -4.08 -15.64 -0.42
C VAL A 129 -4.47 -16.83 0.49
N LYS A 130 -5.15 -17.86 -0.06
CA LYS A 130 -5.51 -19.14 0.57
C LYS A 130 -6.42 -19.01 1.80
N ILE A 131 -7.44 -18.16 1.73
CA ILE A 131 -8.47 -17.99 2.77
C ILE A 131 -9.89 -17.74 2.18
N PRO A 132 -10.34 -18.42 1.10
CA PRO A 132 -11.64 -18.16 0.50
C PRO A 132 -12.81 -18.41 1.47
N GLU A 133 -12.66 -19.34 2.41
CA GLU A 133 -13.66 -19.68 3.42
C GLU A 133 -13.92 -18.55 4.43
N GLN A 134 -13.12 -17.50 4.43
CA GLN A 134 -13.28 -16.35 5.33
C GLN A 134 -14.13 -15.22 4.71
N ALA A 135 -14.60 -15.36 3.46
CA ALA A 135 -15.23 -14.29 2.67
C ALA A 135 -16.37 -13.54 3.38
N ASP A 136 -17.21 -14.25 4.10
CA ASP A 136 -18.40 -13.69 4.76
C ASP A 136 -18.17 -13.32 6.24
N LYS A 137 -16.95 -13.53 6.77
CA LYS A 137 -16.58 -13.13 8.12
C LYS A 137 -16.22 -11.65 8.21
N TYR A 138 -16.22 -11.14 9.43
CA TYR A 138 -15.80 -9.77 9.74
C TYR A 138 -14.36 -9.75 10.28
N PRO A 139 -13.61 -8.64 10.14
CA PRO A 139 -12.22 -8.55 10.59
C PRO A 139 -11.98 -9.00 12.04
N GLY A 140 -12.90 -8.67 12.97
CA GLY A 140 -12.80 -9.10 14.37
C GLY A 140 -12.90 -10.61 14.62
N GLN A 141 -13.29 -11.39 13.63
CA GLN A 141 -13.38 -12.85 13.68
C GLN A 141 -12.14 -13.55 13.12
N LEU A 142 -11.16 -12.77 12.64
CA LEU A 142 -9.96 -13.27 11.97
C LEU A 142 -8.73 -13.15 12.88
N SER A 143 -7.81 -14.11 12.75
CA SER A 143 -6.46 -13.95 13.30
C SER A 143 -5.69 -12.82 12.61
N GLY A 144 -4.63 -12.30 13.24
CA GLY A 144 -3.79 -11.26 12.65
C GLY A 144 -3.25 -11.66 11.27
N GLY A 145 -2.78 -12.90 11.11
CA GLY A 145 -2.31 -13.41 9.81
C GLY A 145 -3.41 -13.50 8.75
N GLN A 146 -4.65 -13.82 9.14
CA GLN A 146 -5.78 -13.79 8.23
C GLN A 146 -6.14 -12.35 7.84
N GLN A 147 -6.15 -11.41 8.79
CA GLN A 147 -6.38 -10.00 8.51
C GLN A 147 -5.32 -9.42 7.55
N GLN A 148 -4.05 -9.79 7.73
CA GLN A 148 -2.97 -9.43 6.81
C GLN A 148 -3.26 -9.94 5.39
N ARG A 149 -3.63 -11.20 5.24
CA ARG A 149 -3.97 -11.79 3.94
C ARG A 149 -5.15 -11.07 3.28
N VAL A 150 -6.17 -10.68 4.04
CA VAL A 150 -7.27 -9.85 3.54
C VAL A 150 -6.78 -8.48 3.07
N ALA A 151 -5.89 -7.82 3.81
CA ALA A 151 -5.32 -6.53 3.41
C ALA A 151 -4.50 -6.63 2.12
N ILE A 152 -3.76 -7.74 1.94
CA ILE A 152 -3.04 -8.04 0.69
C ILE A 152 -4.03 -8.26 -0.45
N ALA A 153 -5.05 -9.11 -0.25
CA ALA A 153 -6.10 -9.38 -1.25
C ALA A 153 -6.83 -8.11 -1.68
N ARG A 154 -7.18 -7.24 -0.72
CA ARG A 154 -7.79 -5.93 -0.97
C ARG A 154 -6.91 -5.04 -1.85
N SER A 155 -5.62 -4.99 -1.59
CA SER A 155 -4.69 -4.21 -2.40
C SER A 155 -4.53 -4.80 -3.80
N LEU A 156 -4.43 -6.13 -3.94
CA LEU A 156 -4.28 -6.81 -5.22
C LEU A 156 -5.53 -6.70 -6.11
N ALA A 157 -6.73 -6.58 -5.53
CA ALA A 157 -7.98 -6.41 -6.27
C ALA A 157 -7.98 -5.13 -7.14
N MET A 158 -7.18 -4.14 -6.78
CA MET A 158 -6.98 -2.94 -7.59
C MET A 158 -5.99 -3.15 -8.75
N LYS A 159 -5.33 -4.32 -8.86
CA LYS A 159 -4.30 -4.63 -9.86
C LYS A 159 -3.27 -3.50 -9.99
N PRO A 160 -2.62 -3.10 -8.89
CA PRO A 160 -1.69 -1.98 -8.88
C PRO A 160 -0.38 -2.35 -9.58
N ASN A 161 0.30 -1.36 -10.18
CA ASN A 161 1.64 -1.50 -10.75
C ASN A 161 2.73 -1.56 -9.66
N ILE A 162 2.44 -0.99 -8.48
CA ILE A 162 3.37 -0.88 -7.35
C ILE A 162 2.68 -1.38 -6.09
N MET A 163 3.38 -2.18 -5.29
CA MET A 163 2.92 -2.60 -3.96
C MET A 163 3.87 -2.06 -2.89
N LEU A 164 3.33 -1.32 -1.95
CA LEU A 164 4.04 -0.81 -0.77
C LEU A 164 3.62 -1.60 0.47
N PHE A 165 4.60 -2.00 1.28
CA PHE A 165 4.38 -2.72 2.52
C PHE A 165 5.02 -1.96 3.67
N ASP A 166 4.21 -1.47 4.62
CA ASP A 166 4.66 -0.75 5.80
C ASP A 166 4.65 -1.73 7.00
N GLU A 167 5.81 -2.30 7.30
CA GLU A 167 6.04 -3.26 8.39
C GLU A 167 4.94 -4.37 8.49
N PRO A 168 4.64 -5.09 7.40
CA PRO A 168 3.47 -5.95 7.32
C PRO A 168 3.46 -7.11 8.33
N THR A 169 4.62 -7.50 8.86
CA THR A 169 4.76 -8.62 9.80
C THR A 169 4.81 -8.20 11.27
N SER A 170 4.93 -6.91 11.57
CA SER A 170 5.11 -6.42 12.95
C SER A 170 3.88 -6.63 13.85
N ALA A 171 2.68 -6.75 13.24
CA ALA A 171 1.43 -7.04 13.95
C ALA A 171 1.11 -8.55 14.04
N LEU A 172 2.03 -9.41 13.60
CA LEU A 172 1.88 -10.86 13.66
C LEU A 172 2.61 -11.43 14.87
N ASP A 173 2.08 -12.52 15.42
CA ASP A 173 2.78 -13.33 16.40
C ASP A 173 4.08 -13.87 15.75
N PRO A 174 5.25 -13.78 16.43
CA PRO A 174 6.52 -14.29 15.92
C PRO A 174 6.47 -15.76 15.43
N GLU A 175 5.59 -16.59 16.00
CA GLU A 175 5.39 -17.98 15.58
C GLU A 175 4.68 -18.10 14.20
N MET A 176 4.01 -17.03 13.75
CA MET A 176 3.31 -16.98 12.47
C MET A 176 4.19 -16.50 11.30
N ILE A 177 5.42 -16.06 11.60
CA ILE A 177 6.40 -15.56 10.61
C ILE A 177 7.32 -16.72 10.21
N LYS A 178 6.76 -17.74 9.55
CA LYS A 178 7.53 -18.86 8.97
C LYS A 178 7.42 -18.89 7.46
#